data_9fb3a0b3f2d857f1066d0f935d2513d2
#
_entry.id   9fb3a0b3f2d857f1066d0f935d2513d2
#
_cell.length_a   1.000
_cell.length_b   1.000
_cell.length_c   1.000
_cell.angle_alpha   90.00
_cell.angle_beta   90.00
_cell.angle_gamma   90.00
#
_symmetry.space_group_name_H-M   'P 1'
#
loop_
_entity.id
_entity.type
_entity.pdbx_description
1 polymer ?
#
loop_
_entity_poly.entity_id
_entity_poly.type
_entity_poly.pdbx_seq_one_letter_code
_entity_poly.pdbx_strand_id
1 'polypeptide(L)'
;LLLAPRLYPFSRRNSYGRNIIKRWISKAGYYLLMPLLNRMYKLQAGANDELIDNCDLPYYMAASDVIFIQRKDILNSGNVPLAFLYHKVVVGPKVGNIGELLSETGNPTFDPDDKKDILRALEEARRLAAWGQGEVNYAYGMENMSIRKVGQAYAQTYKQAING
;
A
#
# COMPACT_ATOMS: atom_id res chain seq x y z
N LEU A 1 -10.82 -8.71 -1.03
CA LEU A 1 -10.09 -9.06 0.20
C LEU A 1 -9.27 -7.85 0.63
N LEU A 2 -9.58 -7.28 1.80
CA LEU A 2 -8.80 -6.16 2.34
C LEU A 2 -7.72 -6.74 3.26
N LEU A 3 -6.47 -6.67 2.84
CA LEU A 3 -5.31 -6.98 3.66
C LEU A 3 -4.75 -5.67 4.21
N ALA A 4 -5.01 -5.40 5.47
CA ALA A 4 -4.43 -4.25 6.14
C ALA A 4 -3.64 -4.70 7.36
N PRO A 5 -2.34 -4.49 7.39
CA PRO A 5 -1.50 -4.91 8.51
C PRO A 5 -1.78 -4.16 9.80
N ARG A 6 -2.47 -3.00 9.74
CA ARG A 6 -2.84 -2.20 10.92
C ARG A 6 -4.09 -1.39 10.66
N LEU A 7 -5.25 -2.00 10.83
CA LEU A 7 -6.55 -1.30 10.70
C LEU A 7 -6.91 -0.43 11.92
N TYR A 8 -6.24 -0.63 13.05
CA TYR A 8 -6.65 -0.03 14.33
C TYR A 8 -5.47 0.46 15.16
N PRO A 9 -5.69 1.43 16.05
CA PRO A 9 -4.65 1.96 16.93
C PRO A 9 -4.15 0.96 17.97
N PHE A 10 -4.70 -0.24 18.01
CA PHE A 10 -4.35 -1.29 18.95
C PHE A 10 -3.51 -2.36 18.26
N SER A 11 -2.34 -2.67 18.78
CA SER A 11 -1.44 -3.66 18.23
C SER A 11 -1.07 -4.72 19.27
N ARG A 12 -1.01 -5.97 18.83
CA ARG A 12 -0.50 -7.08 19.67
C ARG A 12 1.00 -6.91 19.95
N ARG A 13 1.75 -6.40 18.98
CA ARG A 13 3.20 -6.11 19.05
C ARG A 13 3.44 -4.68 19.45
N ASN A 14 3.39 -4.34 20.65
CA ASN A 14 3.74 -3.08 21.27
C ASN A 14 4.86 -2.25 20.62
N SER A 15 4.59 -1.62 19.52
CA SER A 15 5.53 -0.70 18.88
C SER A 15 5.29 0.77 19.22
N TYR A 16 4.32 1.08 20.08
CA TYR A 16 4.01 2.45 20.47
C TYR A 16 4.65 2.80 21.81
N GLY A 17 5.84 3.39 21.72
CA GLY A 17 6.42 4.23 22.77
C GLY A 17 6.98 3.53 24.02
N ARG A 18 7.85 4.25 24.71
CA ARG A 18 8.48 3.88 25.99
C ARG A 18 7.50 3.78 27.18
N ASN A 19 6.25 4.17 27.04
CA ASN A 19 5.32 4.31 28.16
C ASN A 19 4.56 3.00 28.40
N ILE A 20 4.84 2.35 29.52
CA ILE A 20 4.27 1.06 29.94
C ILE A 20 2.74 1.11 29.96
N ILE A 21 2.14 2.22 30.41
CA ILE A 21 0.68 2.38 30.51
C ILE A 21 0.04 2.36 29.10
N LYS A 22 0.62 3.07 28.11
CA LYS A 22 0.13 3.05 26.73
C LYS A 22 0.23 1.66 26.13
N ARG A 23 1.24 0.88 26.48
CA ARG A 23 1.41 -0.51 26.05
C ARG A 23 0.30 -1.41 26.58
N TRP A 24 -0.07 -1.27 27.85
CA TRP A 24 -1.16 -2.03 28.49
C TRP A 24 -2.52 -1.67 27.88
N ILE A 25 -2.80 -0.40 27.68
CA ILE A 25 -4.04 0.08 27.05
C ILE A 25 -4.15 -0.45 25.61
N SER A 26 -3.07 -0.42 24.85
CA SER A 26 -3.05 -0.95 23.47
C SER A 26 -3.31 -2.45 23.45
N LYS A 27 -2.71 -3.23 24.35
CA LYS A 27 -2.97 -4.68 24.46
C LYS A 27 -4.40 -4.98 24.89
N ALA A 28 -4.90 -4.34 25.93
CA ALA A 28 -6.27 -4.53 26.39
C ALA A 28 -7.28 -4.18 25.29
N GLY A 29 -7.07 -3.06 24.59
CA GLY A 29 -7.89 -2.67 23.46
C GLY A 29 -7.86 -3.69 22.31
N TYR A 30 -6.69 -4.26 22.01
CA TYR A 30 -6.57 -5.30 20.99
C TYR A 30 -7.42 -6.55 21.34
N TYR A 31 -7.26 -7.09 22.52
CA TYR A 31 -7.97 -8.33 22.91
C TYR A 31 -9.47 -8.15 23.15
N LEU A 32 -9.90 -6.98 23.62
CA LEU A 32 -11.30 -6.72 23.93
C LEU A 32 -12.09 -6.15 22.75
N LEU A 33 -11.51 -5.21 22.02
CA LEU A 33 -12.21 -4.47 20.97
C LEU A 33 -12.06 -5.11 19.59
N MET A 34 -10.92 -5.75 19.28
CA MET A 34 -10.72 -6.33 17.96
C MET A 34 -11.72 -7.42 17.57
N PRO A 35 -12.08 -8.37 18.44
CA PRO A 35 -13.10 -9.36 18.10
C PRO A 35 -14.46 -8.74 17.81
N LEU A 36 -14.83 -7.71 18.58
CA LEU A 36 -16.08 -6.98 18.39
C LEU A 36 -16.08 -6.19 17.07
N LEU A 37 -15.00 -5.49 16.77
CA LEU A 37 -14.84 -4.73 15.52
C LEU A 37 -14.83 -5.66 14.30
N ASN A 38 -14.10 -6.76 14.36
CA ASN A 38 -14.11 -7.77 13.30
C ASN A 38 -15.52 -8.31 13.03
N ARG A 39 -16.29 -8.55 14.08
CA ARG A 39 -17.68 -8.99 13.95
C ARG A 39 -18.59 -7.91 13.35
N MET A 40 -18.45 -6.66 13.78
CA MET A 40 -19.25 -5.53 13.29
C MET A 40 -18.97 -5.22 11.81
N TYR A 41 -17.71 -5.23 11.39
CA TYR A 41 -17.32 -4.88 10.04
C TYR A 41 -17.21 -6.09 9.10
N LYS A 42 -17.55 -7.30 9.57
CA LYS A 42 -17.39 -8.56 8.80
C LYS A 42 -15.98 -8.68 8.17
N LEU A 43 -14.97 -8.22 8.88
CA LEU A 43 -13.60 -8.29 8.42
C LEU A 43 -13.16 -9.76 8.44
N GLN A 44 -13.14 -10.38 7.28
CA GLN A 44 -12.62 -11.75 7.11
C GLN A 44 -11.08 -11.77 7.07
N ALA A 45 -10.45 -10.64 7.09
CA ALA A 45 -9.02 -10.55 7.01
C ALA A 45 -8.39 -10.83 8.38
N GLY A 46 -7.51 -11.77 8.43
CA GLY A 46 -6.50 -11.78 9.45
C GLY A 46 -5.69 -10.49 9.34
N ALA A 47 -6.05 -9.47 10.14
CA ALA A 47 -5.16 -8.37 10.38
C ALA A 47 -3.98 -8.95 11.16
N ASN A 48 -3.02 -9.50 10.44
CA ASN A 48 -1.80 -9.98 11.04
C ASN A 48 -0.95 -8.76 11.37
N ASP A 49 -0.66 -8.58 12.64
CA ASP A 49 0.40 -7.69 13.12
C ASP A 49 1.80 -8.19 12.69
N GLU A 50 1.85 -9.34 12.04
CA GLU A 50 3.06 -9.99 11.57
C GLU A 50 3.38 -9.51 10.15
N LEU A 51 4.65 -9.33 9.89
CA LEU A 51 5.14 -9.09 8.53
C LEU A 51 4.77 -10.33 7.70
N ILE A 52 4.19 -10.10 6.53
CA ILE A 52 3.97 -11.17 5.55
C ILE A 52 5.35 -11.70 5.14
N ASP A 53 5.55 -13.00 5.25
CA ASP A 53 6.77 -13.64 4.77
C ASP A 53 6.89 -13.44 3.25
N ASN A 54 8.12 -13.27 2.78
CA ASN A 54 8.39 -13.10 1.35
C ASN A 54 7.89 -14.28 0.51
N CYS A 55 7.83 -15.48 1.11
CA CYS A 55 7.29 -16.67 0.45
C CYS A 55 5.77 -16.60 0.25
N ASP A 56 5.05 -15.91 1.15
CA ASP A 56 3.61 -15.79 1.11
C ASP A 56 3.13 -14.56 0.34
N LEU A 57 3.99 -13.55 0.20
CA LEU A 57 3.66 -12.29 -0.46
C LEU A 57 3.06 -12.46 -1.87
N PRO A 58 3.55 -13.36 -2.74
CA PRO A 58 2.96 -13.60 -4.06
C PRO A 58 1.50 -14.06 -4.00
N TYR A 59 1.14 -14.89 -3.02
CA TYR A 59 -0.25 -15.36 -2.86
C TYR A 59 -1.18 -14.24 -2.44
N TYR A 60 -0.74 -13.37 -1.53
CA TYR A 60 -1.52 -12.20 -1.13
C TYR A 60 -1.69 -11.20 -2.28
N MET A 61 -0.64 -10.97 -3.05
CA MET A 61 -0.72 -10.09 -4.22
C MET A 61 -1.64 -10.69 -5.30
N ALA A 62 -1.55 -11.99 -5.57
CA ALA A 62 -2.42 -12.66 -6.54
C ALA A 62 -3.89 -12.62 -6.13
N ALA A 63 -4.19 -12.80 -4.85
CA ALA A 63 -5.55 -12.79 -4.30
C ALA A 63 -6.18 -11.40 -4.18
N SER A 64 -5.40 -10.34 -4.35
CA SER A 64 -5.87 -8.96 -4.24
C SER A 64 -6.28 -8.41 -5.61
N ASP A 65 -7.31 -7.57 -5.67
CA ASP A 65 -7.69 -6.81 -6.86
C ASP A 65 -7.10 -5.40 -6.84
N VAL A 66 -6.99 -4.83 -5.64
CA VAL A 66 -6.53 -3.46 -5.40
C VAL A 66 -5.55 -3.43 -4.23
N ILE A 67 -4.47 -2.69 -4.38
CA ILE A 67 -3.50 -2.42 -3.32
C ILE A 67 -3.74 -1.02 -2.75
N PHE A 68 -4.01 -0.94 -1.46
CA PHE A 68 -4.28 0.31 -0.76
C PHE A 68 -3.09 0.79 0.06
N ILE A 69 -2.61 1.99 -0.24
CA ILE A 69 -1.52 2.66 0.49
C ILE A 69 -2.13 3.65 1.48
N GLN A 70 -2.13 3.29 2.76
CA GLN A 70 -2.84 4.03 3.82
C GLN A 70 -2.01 5.11 4.53
N ARG A 71 -0.72 5.26 4.23
CA ARG A 71 0.15 6.21 4.93
C ARG A 71 -0.14 7.64 4.48
N LYS A 72 -0.28 8.57 5.44
CA LYS A 72 -0.48 9.98 5.17
C LYS A 72 0.80 10.69 4.71
N ASP A 73 1.88 10.43 5.41
CA ASP A 73 3.20 11.03 5.15
C ASP A 73 4.10 9.98 4.52
N ILE A 74 4.12 9.94 3.20
CA ILE A 74 4.91 8.99 2.45
C ILE A 74 5.46 9.65 1.19
N LEU A 75 6.77 9.58 1.02
CA LEU A 75 7.43 10.08 -0.19
C LEU A 75 7.39 9.03 -1.30
N ASN A 76 7.83 7.81 -0.96
CA ASN A 76 7.93 6.68 -1.90
C ASN A 76 7.38 5.40 -1.26
N SER A 77 6.96 4.45 -2.09
CA SER A 77 6.55 3.12 -1.63
C SER A 77 6.97 2.03 -2.61
N GLY A 78 7.74 1.07 -2.13
CA GLY A 78 8.06 -0.14 -2.87
C GLY A 78 6.83 -1.00 -3.22
N ASN A 79 5.70 -0.75 -2.57
CA ASN A 79 4.45 -1.47 -2.85
C ASN A 79 3.86 -1.10 -4.22
N VAL A 80 4.15 0.11 -4.77
CA VAL A 80 3.64 0.50 -6.09
C VAL A 80 4.25 -0.33 -7.21
N PRO A 81 5.59 -0.38 -7.39
CA PRO A 81 6.17 -1.23 -8.42
C PRO A 81 5.87 -2.71 -8.22
N LEU A 82 5.77 -3.16 -6.96
CA LEU A 82 5.38 -4.52 -6.66
C LEU A 82 3.93 -4.81 -7.12
N ALA A 83 2.98 -3.92 -6.81
CA ALA A 83 1.60 -4.04 -7.26
C ALA A 83 1.49 -4.04 -8.80
N PHE A 84 2.25 -3.19 -9.47
CA PHE A 84 2.30 -3.14 -10.93
C PHE A 84 2.81 -4.44 -11.54
N LEU A 85 3.86 -5.03 -10.94
CA LEU A 85 4.38 -6.34 -11.36
C LEU A 85 3.33 -7.46 -11.27
N TYR A 86 2.39 -7.35 -10.33
CA TYR A 86 1.29 -8.30 -10.16
C TYR A 86 -0.01 -7.87 -10.83
N HIS A 87 0.02 -6.94 -11.79
CA HIS A 87 -1.14 -6.45 -12.53
C HIS A 87 -2.24 -5.90 -11.62
N LYS A 88 -1.86 -5.17 -10.56
CA LYS A 88 -2.83 -4.64 -9.59
C LYS A 88 -3.04 -3.15 -9.78
N VAL A 89 -4.25 -2.72 -9.48
CA VAL A 89 -4.58 -1.30 -9.32
C VAL A 89 -4.10 -0.86 -7.94
N VAL A 90 -3.52 0.33 -7.88
CA VAL A 90 -3.06 0.93 -6.63
C VAL A 90 -3.92 2.15 -6.33
N VAL A 91 -4.31 2.29 -5.08
CA VAL A 91 -4.94 3.51 -4.57
C VAL A 91 -4.13 4.05 -3.41
N GLY A 92 -3.80 5.32 -3.42
CA GLY A 92 -2.91 5.93 -2.44
C GLY A 92 -3.15 7.41 -2.21
N PRO A 93 -2.47 8.00 -1.22
CA PRO A 93 -2.63 9.40 -0.90
C PRO A 93 -2.07 10.30 -2.02
N LYS A 94 -2.70 11.46 -2.21
CA LYS A 94 -2.25 12.49 -3.16
C LYS A 94 -1.08 13.29 -2.55
N VAL A 95 -0.01 12.60 -2.16
CA VAL A 95 1.17 13.21 -1.53
C VAL A 95 2.46 12.62 -2.10
N GLY A 96 3.51 13.44 -2.15
CA GLY A 96 4.84 13.05 -2.60
C GLY A 96 4.86 12.39 -3.98
N ASN A 97 5.93 11.69 -4.29
CA ASN A 97 6.10 10.99 -5.56
C ASN A 97 5.04 9.91 -5.81
N ILE A 98 4.40 9.40 -4.75
CA ILE A 98 3.32 8.41 -4.90
C ILE A 98 2.11 9.04 -5.55
N GLY A 99 1.69 10.21 -5.07
CA GLY A 99 0.56 10.93 -5.64
C GLY A 99 0.77 11.28 -7.11
N GLU A 100 1.97 11.71 -7.47
CA GLU A 100 2.36 12.01 -8.84
C GLU A 100 2.33 10.75 -9.71
N LEU A 101 3.02 9.69 -9.30
CA LEU A 101 3.09 8.43 -10.03
C LEU A 101 1.71 7.80 -10.24
N LEU A 102 0.88 7.74 -9.21
CA LEU A 102 -0.46 7.17 -9.32
C LEU A 102 -1.33 7.99 -10.26
N SER A 103 -1.24 9.33 -10.22
CA SER A 103 -1.96 10.21 -11.14
C SER A 103 -1.49 10.05 -12.58
N GLU A 104 -0.18 9.96 -12.82
CA GLU A 104 0.41 9.74 -14.13
C GLU A 104 -0.03 8.42 -14.76
N THR A 105 -0.14 7.37 -13.94
CA THR A 105 -0.52 6.03 -14.39
C THR A 105 -2.02 5.78 -14.38
N GLY A 106 -2.85 6.80 -14.14
CA GLY A 106 -4.32 6.67 -14.11
C GLY A 106 -4.85 5.89 -12.92
N ASN A 107 -4.06 5.76 -11.86
CA ASN A 107 -4.49 5.13 -10.62
C ASN A 107 -5.14 6.17 -9.68
N PRO A 108 -6.16 5.78 -8.89
CA PRO A 108 -6.87 6.70 -8.04
C PRO A 108 -6.03 7.21 -6.88
N THR A 109 -6.12 8.50 -6.62
CA THR A 109 -5.52 9.14 -5.45
C THR A 109 -6.59 9.74 -4.56
N PHE A 110 -6.26 9.97 -3.28
CA PHE A 110 -7.16 10.55 -2.29
C PHE A 110 -6.46 11.55 -1.38
N ASP A 111 -7.23 12.49 -0.85
CA ASP A 111 -6.83 13.32 0.29
C ASP A 111 -6.86 12.46 1.57
N PRO A 112 -5.71 12.26 2.26
CA PRO A 112 -5.66 11.39 3.44
C PRO A 112 -6.46 11.91 4.64
N ASP A 113 -6.90 13.16 4.63
CA ASP A 113 -7.70 13.76 5.68
C ASP A 113 -9.19 13.81 5.34
N ASP A 114 -9.58 13.47 4.11
CA ASP A 114 -10.98 13.39 3.69
C ASP A 114 -11.45 11.93 3.52
N LYS A 115 -12.28 11.47 4.47
CA LYS A 115 -12.86 10.12 4.45
C LYS A 115 -13.75 9.87 3.23
N LYS A 116 -14.42 10.91 2.71
CA LYS A 116 -15.29 10.76 1.54
C LYS A 116 -14.45 10.56 0.28
N ASP A 117 -13.34 11.28 0.19
CA ASP A 117 -12.41 11.15 -0.93
C ASP A 117 -11.72 9.79 -0.94
N ILE A 118 -11.36 9.25 0.25
CA ILE A 118 -10.83 7.88 0.37
C ILE A 118 -11.84 6.86 -0.16
N LEU A 119 -13.12 6.97 0.21
CA LEU A 119 -14.15 6.05 -0.25
C LEU A 119 -14.37 6.15 -1.76
N ARG A 120 -14.40 7.38 -2.31
CA ARG A 120 -14.47 7.62 -3.75
C ARG A 120 -13.33 6.95 -4.50
N ALA A 121 -12.10 7.14 -4.03
CA ALA A 121 -10.91 6.56 -4.66
C ALA A 121 -10.91 5.02 -4.61
N LEU A 122 -11.36 4.42 -3.51
CA LEU A 122 -11.49 2.96 -3.41
C LEU A 122 -12.54 2.41 -4.38
N GLU A 123 -13.69 3.09 -4.51
CA GLU A 123 -14.73 2.68 -5.45
C GLU A 123 -14.27 2.81 -6.91
N GLU A 124 -13.52 3.87 -7.21
CA GLU A 124 -12.89 4.06 -8.51
C GLU A 124 -11.87 2.97 -8.81
N ALA A 125 -10.99 2.64 -7.84
CA ALA A 125 -10.01 1.57 -7.97
C ALA A 125 -10.67 0.22 -8.27
N ARG A 126 -11.78 -0.08 -7.60
CA ARG A 126 -12.57 -1.30 -7.84
C ARG A 126 -13.08 -1.37 -9.28
N ARG A 127 -13.57 -0.26 -9.83
CA ARG A 127 -14.00 -0.20 -11.23
C ARG A 127 -12.85 -0.38 -12.20
N LEU A 128 -11.75 0.31 -11.96
CA LEU A 128 -10.55 0.23 -12.79
C LEU A 128 -9.94 -1.18 -12.80
N ALA A 129 -9.96 -1.88 -11.66
CA ALA A 129 -9.52 -3.28 -11.59
C ALA A 129 -10.38 -4.19 -12.49
N ALA A 130 -11.70 -3.96 -12.54
CA ALA A 130 -12.58 -4.70 -13.42
C ALA A 130 -12.40 -4.35 -14.92
N TRP A 131 -11.88 -3.16 -15.24
CA TRP A 131 -11.67 -2.71 -16.62
C TRP A 131 -10.27 -2.96 -17.17
N GLY A 132 -9.43 -3.66 -16.42
CA GLY A 132 -8.10 -4.07 -16.90
C GLY A 132 -6.99 -3.05 -16.69
N GLN A 133 -7.18 -2.05 -15.84
CA GLN A 133 -6.12 -1.08 -15.49
C GLN A 133 -4.84 -1.75 -14.98
N GLY A 134 -4.95 -2.95 -14.41
CA GLY A 134 -3.80 -3.73 -13.97
C GLY A 134 -2.80 -4.04 -15.09
N GLU A 135 -3.29 -4.29 -16.31
CA GLU A 135 -2.43 -4.54 -17.48
C GLU A 135 -1.66 -3.27 -17.89
N VAL A 136 -2.32 -2.12 -17.83
CA VAL A 136 -1.67 -0.81 -18.09
C VAL A 136 -0.57 -0.55 -17.07
N ASN A 137 -0.86 -0.82 -15.80
CA ASN A 137 0.11 -0.68 -14.71
C ASN A 137 1.30 -1.61 -14.88
N TYR A 138 1.07 -2.86 -15.27
CA TYR A 138 2.13 -3.83 -15.55
C TYR A 138 3.03 -3.36 -16.70
N ALA A 139 2.45 -2.93 -17.81
CA ALA A 139 3.20 -2.42 -18.96
C ALA A 139 4.07 -1.22 -18.56
N TYR A 140 3.49 -0.25 -17.85
CA TYR A 140 4.23 0.90 -17.31
C TYR A 140 5.38 0.48 -16.39
N GLY A 141 5.12 -0.45 -15.48
CA GLY A 141 6.12 -0.97 -14.52
C GLY A 141 7.29 -1.65 -15.23
N MET A 142 7.01 -2.47 -16.23
CA MET A 142 8.05 -3.15 -17.03
C MET A 142 8.89 -2.18 -17.84
N GLU A 143 8.26 -1.15 -18.41
CA GLU A 143 8.94 -0.15 -19.21
C GLU A 143 9.79 0.81 -18.36
N ASN A 144 9.27 1.29 -17.22
CA ASN A 144 9.85 2.39 -16.48
C ASN A 144 10.54 1.98 -15.16
N MET A 145 10.12 0.87 -14.54
CA MET A 145 10.56 0.46 -13.19
C MET A 145 11.36 -0.85 -13.17
N SER A 146 11.63 -1.45 -14.33
CA SER A 146 12.42 -2.68 -14.37
C SER A 146 13.86 -2.45 -13.89
N ILE A 147 14.46 -3.46 -13.28
CA ILE A 147 15.86 -3.42 -12.79
C ILE A 147 16.81 -2.94 -13.88
N ARG A 148 16.59 -3.37 -15.12
CA ARG A 148 17.40 -2.96 -16.27
C ARG A 148 17.31 -1.45 -16.53
N LYS A 149 16.10 -0.88 -16.54
CA LYS A 149 15.88 0.55 -16.78
C LYS A 149 16.45 1.40 -15.65
N VAL A 150 16.18 1.01 -14.42
CA VAL A 150 16.72 1.68 -13.23
C VAL A 150 18.25 1.63 -13.25
N GLY A 151 18.84 0.47 -13.52
CA GLY A 151 20.29 0.33 -13.65
C GLY A 151 20.90 1.17 -14.75
N GLN A 152 20.25 1.30 -15.91
CA GLN A 152 20.68 2.18 -17.01
C GLN A 152 20.64 3.65 -16.60
N ALA A 153 19.58 4.09 -15.91
CA ALA A 153 19.45 5.47 -15.42
C ALA A 153 20.57 5.81 -14.42
N TYR A 154 20.85 4.93 -13.46
CA TYR A 154 21.97 5.10 -12.54
C TYR A 154 23.30 5.18 -13.29
N ALA A 155 23.58 4.25 -14.20
CA ALA A 155 24.83 4.24 -14.96
C ALA A 155 25.01 5.53 -15.79
N GLN A 156 23.93 6.06 -16.34
CA GLN A 156 23.97 7.33 -17.10
C GLN A 156 24.26 8.51 -16.17
N THR A 157 23.60 8.59 -15.01
CA THR A 157 23.83 9.66 -14.03
C THR A 157 25.27 9.64 -13.53
N TYR A 158 25.84 8.47 -13.21
CA TYR A 158 27.24 8.36 -12.82
C TYR A 158 28.21 8.78 -13.92
N LYS A 159 27.94 8.40 -15.17
CA LYS A 159 28.78 8.84 -16.31
C LYS A 159 28.75 10.36 -16.50
N GLN A 160 27.61 10.99 -16.34
CA GLN A 160 27.49 12.44 -16.40
C GLN A 160 28.24 13.14 -15.27
N ALA A 161 28.17 12.61 -14.05
CA ALA A 161 28.86 13.18 -12.89
C ALA A 161 30.40 13.02 -12.96
N ILE A 162 30.94 12.03 -13.70
CA ILE A 162 32.39 11.83 -13.86
C ILE A 162 32.93 12.70 -15.02
N ASN A 163 32.13 12.97 -16.04
CA ASN A 163 32.56 13.67 -17.25
C ASN A 163 32.21 15.18 -17.26
N GLY A 164 31.53 15.68 -16.23
CA GLY A 164 31.22 17.09 -15.99
C GLY A 164 32.05 17.67 -14.89
#